data_1f5f7ce94559826adae6298d72383477
#
_entry.id   1f5f7ce94559826adae6298d72383477
#
_cell.length_a   1.000
_cell.length_b   1.000
_cell.length_c   1.000
_cell.angle_alpha   90.00
_cell.angle_beta   90.00
_cell.angle_gamma   90.00
#
_symmetry.space_group_name_H-M   'P 1'
#
loop_
_entity.id
_entity.type
_entity.pdbx_description
1 polymer ?
#
loop_
_entity_poly.entity_id
_entity_poly.type
_entity_poly.pdbx_seq_one_letter_code
_entity_poly.pdbx_strand_id
1 'polypeptide(L)'
;MFAFGAVSPVLAEHEAPRLGLTPIGQDSQYFDIVVEPGQTTELQVELANFGHDQVLARTFAADAYSIVNGGFGADLFGEPASNITDWLEYPPEELTLEPDEGLLIEFSLSVPAETPPGDYITALVAENIEPYGGSAGGNVAMEQVNRTAVAIAIDVPGPRDAALDIGAVGHKAASSVSFVTFEVANEGNVHLKPTGAFTLRDAADAELAAAPAIMDSVYGGLATLFEAPLAVALEPGDYCAELSLTDEVTGATDATECLPFTVESPAADEVEPGQGSTTIPVAEVAINPLIGNPIPALVIATGLLLALVGIGWLVWRRRRRRSEYARSRAERRPWPGG
;
A
#
# COMPACT_ATOMS: atom_id res chain seq x y z
N MET A 1 50.12 18.90 -33.47
CA MET A 1 48.66 18.79 -33.67
C MET A 1 48.15 18.04 -32.43
N PHE A 2 47.72 18.75 -31.38
CA PHE A 2 47.22 18.19 -30.13
C PHE A 2 45.69 18.06 -30.24
N ALA A 3 45.18 16.83 -30.17
CA ALA A 3 43.74 16.58 -30.11
C ALA A 3 43.26 16.79 -28.69
N PHE A 4 42.42 17.80 -28.45
CA PHE A 4 41.67 17.97 -27.24
C PHE A 4 40.49 17.00 -27.26
N GLY A 5 40.56 15.94 -26.45
CA GLY A 5 39.40 15.09 -26.17
C GLY A 5 38.37 15.87 -25.35
N ALA A 6 37.17 16.07 -25.88
CA ALA A 6 36.05 16.59 -25.13
C ALA A 6 35.60 15.50 -24.13
N VAL A 7 35.78 15.78 -22.85
CA VAL A 7 35.20 14.99 -21.75
C VAL A 7 33.73 15.44 -21.65
N SER A 8 32.79 14.60 -22.08
CA SER A 8 31.37 14.83 -21.82
C SER A 8 31.15 14.73 -20.30
N PRO A 9 30.44 15.67 -19.67
CA PRO A 9 30.06 15.52 -18.27
C PRO A 9 29.14 14.31 -18.14
N VAL A 10 29.54 13.31 -17.38
CA VAL A 10 28.63 12.28 -16.89
C VAL A 10 27.72 13.00 -15.91
N LEU A 11 26.46 13.17 -16.27
CA LEU A 11 25.42 13.57 -15.33
C LEU A 11 25.36 12.47 -14.27
N ALA A 12 25.68 12.80 -13.04
CA ALA A 12 25.46 11.90 -11.92
C ALA A 12 23.96 11.61 -11.87
N GLU A 13 23.56 10.36 -12.04
CA GLU A 13 22.20 9.92 -11.70
C GLU A 13 22.09 10.07 -10.18
N HIS A 14 21.29 11.04 -9.72
CA HIS A 14 20.91 11.14 -8.33
C HIS A 14 20.03 9.94 -7.99
N GLU A 15 20.43 9.15 -7.00
CA GLU A 15 19.62 8.04 -6.50
C GLU A 15 18.35 8.60 -5.83
N ALA A 16 17.24 7.84 -5.91
CA ALA A 16 16.01 8.19 -5.23
C ALA A 16 16.23 8.34 -3.71
N PRO A 17 15.74 9.41 -3.06
CA PRO A 17 15.80 9.56 -1.62
C PRO A 17 15.19 8.35 -0.91
N ARG A 18 15.84 7.86 0.14
CA ARG A 18 15.41 6.67 0.90
C ARG A 18 15.23 7.03 2.37
N LEU A 19 14.07 7.61 2.68
CA LEU A 19 13.68 7.93 4.05
C LEU A 19 13.01 6.74 4.73
N GLY A 20 13.21 6.60 6.04
CA GLY A 20 12.49 5.66 6.89
C GLY A 20 12.10 6.28 8.20
N LEU A 21 10.93 5.88 8.71
CA LEU A 21 10.43 6.22 10.04
C LEU A 21 10.33 4.94 10.86
N THR A 22 10.97 4.92 12.02
CA THR A 22 10.97 3.75 12.93
C THR A 22 10.48 4.17 14.31
N PRO A 23 9.35 3.63 14.79
CA PRO A 23 8.83 3.95 16.13
C PRO A 23 9.79 3.42 17.20
N ILE A 24 10.06 4.22 18.23
CA ILE A 24 10.92 3.85 19.35
C ILE A 24 10.06 3.25 20.47
N GLY A 25 10.54 2.15 21.05
CA GLY A 25 9.85 1.48 22.17
C GLY A 25 8.66 0.60 21.74
N GLN A 26 8.52 0.30 20.44
CA GLN A 26 7.53 -0.60 19.90
C GLN A 26 8.18 -1.89 19.37
N ASP A 27 7.48 -3.02 19.49
CA ASP A 27 7.88 -4.30 18.89
C ASP A 27 7.42 -4.41 17.42
N SER A 28 6.54 -3.51 16.99
CA SER A 28 5.95 -3.37 15.64
C SER A 28 6.60 -2.23 14.86
N GLN A 29 6.29 -2.13 13.56
CA GLN A 29 6.72 -1.02 12.69
C GLN A 29 5.74 0.17 12.73
N TYR A 30 4.82 0.18 13.68
CA TYR A 30 3.86 1.24 13.94
C TYR A 30 3.64 1.36 15.45
N PHE A 31 3.09 2.48 15.90
CA PHE A 31 2.67 2.63 17.29
C PHE A 31 1.35 1.88 17.53
N ASP A 32 1.33 1.05 18.56
CA ASP A 32 0.13 0.36 19.04
C ASP A 32 0.01 0.68 20.54
N ILE A 33 -0.82 1.67 20.85
CA ILE A 33 -0.83 2.30 22.18
C ILE A 33 -2.25 2.37 22.75
N VAL A 34 -2.35 2.13 24.06
CA VAL A 34 -3.58 2.30 24.83
C VAL A 34 -3.51 3.62 25.57
N VAL A 35 -4.49 4.52 25.34
CA VAL A 35 -4.54 5.85 25.95
C VAL A 35 -5.94 6.13 26.47
N GLU A 36 -6.06 6.44 27.76
CA GLU A 36 -7.34 6.82 28.37
C GLU A 36 -7.78 8.22 27.91
N PRO A 37 -9.10 8.50 27.82
CA PRO A 37 -9.60 9.84 27.53
C PRO A 37 -9.05 10.89 28.51
N GLY A 38 -8.59 12.02 27.99
CA GLY A 38 -7.98 13.11 28.76
C GLY A 38 -6.50 12.90 29.12
N GLN A 39 -5.88 11.85 28.65
CA GLN A 39 -4.45 11.59 28.88
C GLN A 39 -3.59 12.04 27.70
N THR A 40 -2.35 12.41 28.01
CA THR A 40 -1.28 12.71 27.07
C THR A 40 -0.17 11.66 27.20
N THR A 41 0.37 11.22 26.09
CA THR A 41 1.53 10.32 26.05
C THR A 41 2.61 10.88 25.13
N GLU A 42 3.87 10.70 25.52
CA GLU A 42 5.02 11.10 24.69
C GLU A 42 5.44 9.93 23.80
N LEU A 43 5.66 10.22 22.55
CA LEU A 43 6.08 9.27 21.53
C LEU A 43 7.38 9.70 20.89
N GLN A 44 8.18 8.75 20.43
CA GLN A 44 9.46 8.98 19.78
C GLN A 44 9.56 8.15 18.51
N VAL A 45 10.07 8.75 17.44
CA VAL A 45 10.36 8.06 16.18
C VAL A 45 11.75 8.44 15.69
N GLU A 46 12.47 7.50 15.11
CA GLU A 46 13.71 7.77 14.40
C GLU A 46 13.37 8.01 12.91
N LEU A 47 13.73 9.20 12.41
CA LEU A 47 13.76 9.51 10.97
C LEU A 47 15.16 9.25 10.47
N ALA A 48 15.34 8.36 9.49
CA ALA A 48 16.65 8.00 8.95
C ALA A 48 16.70 8.19 7.43
N ASN A 49 17.88 8.63 6.94
CA ASN A 49 18.23 8.67 5.52
C ASN A 49 19.08 7.45 5.18
N PHE A 50 18.52 6.47 4.47
CA PHE A 50 19.21 5.27 3.98
C PHE A 50 19.79 5.45 2.56
N GLY A 51 19.71 6.66 2.00
CA GLY A 51 20.28 7.02 0.71
C GLY A 51 21.75 7.41 0.81
N HIS A 52 22.34 7.65 -0.35
CA HIS A 52 23.76 8.06 -0.46
C HIS A 52 23.95 9.57 -0.61
N ASP A 53 22.86 10.31 -0.77
CA ASP A 53 22.87 11.77 -0.91
C ASP A 53 22.19 12.43 0.31
N GLN A 54 22.55 13.67 0.60
CA GLN A 54 21.86 14.51 1.58
C GLN A 54 20.42 14.73 1.14
N VAL A 55 19.48 14.67 2.08
CA VAL A 55 18.04 14.86 1.83
C VAL A 55 17.50 16.00 2.70
N LEU A 56 16.79 16.93 2.09
CA LEU A 56 15.91 17.86 2.80
C LEU A 56 14.53 17.19 2.92
N ALA A 57 14.20 16.75 4.11
CA ALA A 57 12.96 16.07 4.44
C ALA A 57 11.97 17.04 5.10
N ARG A 58 10.68 16.84 4.85
CA ARG A 58 9.58 17.41 5.61
C ARG A 58 8.89 16.32 6.39
N THR A 59 8.61 16.58 7.68
CA THR A 59 7.82 15.71 8.54
C THR A 59 6.55 16.43 8.98
N PHE A 60 5.44 15.70 9.07
CA PHE A 60 4.12 16.26 9.44
C PHE A 60 3.17 15.17 9.92
N ALA A 61 2.21 15.57 10.76
CA ALA A 61 1.07 14.73 11.12
C ALA A 61 0.06 14.72 9.97
N ALA A 62 -0.56 13.58 9.70
CA ALA A 62 -1.53 13.41 8.61
C ALA A 62 -2.67 12.48 9.00
N ASP A 63 -3.85 12.69 8.40
CA ASP A 63 -4.93 11.75 8.55
C ASP A 63 -4.58 10.42 7.90
N ALA A 64 -4.99 9.34 8.58
CA ALA A 64 -4.88 8.00 8.06
C ALA A 64 -6.20 7.57 7.43
N TYR A 65 -6.14 6.78 6.38
CA TYR A 65 -7.29 6.20 5.70
C TYR A 65 -7.06 4.74 5.33
N SER A 66 -8.14 4.02 5.03
CA SER A 66 -8.03 2.66 4.49
C SER A 66 -7.85 2.72 2.97
N ILE A 67 -6.75 2.18 2.46
CA ILE A 67 -6.50 2.10 1.02
C ILE A 67 -7.42 1.04 0.37
N VAL A 68 -7.47 1.00 -0.97
CA VAL A 68 -8.19 -0.03 -1.72
C VAL A 68 -7.80 -1.43 -1.24
N ASN A 69 -8.79 -2.29 -1.03
CA ASN A 69 -8.67 -3.60 -0.40
C ASN A 69 -8.17 -3.56 1.06
N GLY A 70 -8.35 -2.43 1.75
CA GLY A 70 -7.90 -2.25 3.12
C GLY A 70 -6.40 -1.99 3.26
N GLY A 71 -5.99 -1.69 4.48
CA GLY A 71 -4.62 -1.33 4.81
C GLY A 71 -4.44 0.17 5.07
N PHE A 72 -3.22 0.56 5.37
CA PHE A 72 -2.87 1.89 5.83
C PHE A 72 -2.44 2.81 4.68
N GLY A 73 -3.05 3.99 4.62
CA GLY A 73 -2.63 5.15 3.84
C GLY A 73 -2.57 6.38 4.73
N ALA A 74 -1.86 7.41 4.29
CA ALA A 74 -1.79 8.71 4.97
C ALA A 74 -1.92 9.83 3.95
N ASP A 75 -2.61 10.90 4.33
CA ASP A 75 -2.88 12.05 3.48
C ASP A 75 -1.62 12.81 3.06
N LEU A 76 -1.75 13.63 2.03
CA LEU A 76 -0.67 14.46 1.49
C LEU A 76 -0.43 15.68 2.37
N PHE A 77 0.78 16.22 2.30
CA PHE A 77 1.07 17.50 2.94
C PHE A 77 0.14 18.61 2.43
N GLY A 78 -0.47 19.34 3.38
CA GLY A 78 -1.37 20.44 3.09
C GLY A 78 -2.85 20.05 2.93
N GLU A 79 -3.19 18.76 2.98
CA GLU A 79 -4.58 18.34 3.13
C GLU A 79 -5.10 18.73 4.53
N PRO A 80 -6.41 19.06 4.65
CA PRO A 80 -6.97 19.44 5.94
C PRO A 80 -6.94 18.27 6.93
N ALA A 81 -6.34 18.47 8.09
CA ALA A 81 -6.36 17.48 9.15
C ALA A 81 -7.77 17.31 9.75
N SER A 82 -8.10 16.07 10.13
CA SER A 82 -9.30 15.76 10.91
C SER A 82 -9.04 15.87 12.42
N ASN A 83 -10.10 15.72 13.20
CA ASN A 83 -10.05 15.78 14.66
C ASN A 83 -9.05 14.82 15.30
N ILE A 84 -8.75 13.65 14.68
CA ILE A 84 -7.84 12.66 15.26
C ILE A 84 -6.37 13.08 15.07
N THR A 85 -6.03 13.65 13.93
CA THR A 85 -4.69 14.19 13.69
C THR A 85 -4.38 15.38 14.58
N ASP A 86 -5.40 16.17 14.97
CA ASP A 86 -5.26 17.25 15.93
C ASP A 86 -4.87 16.79 17.36
N TRP A 87 -4.95 15.47 17.65
CA TRP A 87 -4.44 14.92 18.92
C TRP A 87 -2.92 14.86 18.97
N LEU A 88 -2.25 14.93 17.81
CA LEU A 88 -0.80 15.00 17.73
C LEU A 88 -0.31 16.44 17.84
N GLU A 89 0.42 16.73 18.91
CA GLU A 89 1.09 18.03 19.05
C GLU A 89 2.44 17.97 18.29
N TYR A 90 2.35 18.05 16.97
CA TYR A 90 3.50 18.00 16.08
C TYR A 90 3.30 18.96 14.88
N PRO A 91 3.88 20.17 14.92
CA PRO A 91 3.88 21.06 13.77
C PRO A 91 4.78 20.50 12.65
N PRO A 92 4.49 20.80 11.37
CA PRO A 92 5.39 20.40 10.29
C PRO A 92 6.80 20.95 10.48
N GLU A 93 7.81 20.09 10.27
CA GLU A 93 9.22 20.44 10.38
C GLU A 93 9.97 20.12 9.08
N GLU A 94 11.00 20.94 8.78
CA GLU A 94 11.93 20.68 7.68
C GLU A 94 13.31 20.33 8.26
N LEU A 95 13.80 19.16 7.91
CA LEU A 95 14.99 18.54 8.48
C LEU A 95 15.97 18.16 7.36
N THR A 96 17.23 18.49 7.54
CA THR A 96 18.29 18.05 6.63
C THR A 96 18.97 16.82 7.22
N LEU A 97 19.06 15.74 6.44
CA LEU A 97 19.73 14.51 6.84
C LEU A 97 20.87 14.21 5.89
N GLU A 98 22.06 14.01 6.46
CA GLU A 98 23.20 13.47 5.73
C GLU A 98 22.98 11.97 5.38
N PRO A 99 23.76 11.40 4.45
CA PRO A 99 23.74 9.97 4.20
C PRO A 99 23.96 9.15 5.48
N ASP A 100 23.15 8.10 5.68
CA ASP A 100 23.17 7.21 6.85
C ASP A 100 22.92 7.92 8.20
N GLU A 101 22.39 9.14 8.18
CA GLU A 101 22.02 9.87 9.40
C GLU A 101 20.62 9.49 9.88
N GLY A 102 20.47 9.34 11.21
CA GLY A 102 19.20 9.18 11.92
C GLY A 102 18.98 10.33 12.90
N LEU A 103 17.80 10.91 12.91
CA LEU A 103 17.36 11.94 13.85
C LEU A 103 16.20 11.43 14.69
N LEU A 104 16.28 11.65 16.01
CA LEU A 104 15.18 11.34 16.92
C LEU A 104 14.19 12.52 16.92
N ILE A 105 12.93 12.19 16.64
CA ILE A 105 11.80 13.12 16.68
C ILE A 105 10.93 12.74 17.87
N GLU A 106 10.62 13.72 18.71
CA GLU A 106 9.75 13.58 19.87
C GLU A 106 8.45 14.36 19.61
N PHE A 107 7.32 13.78 19.97
CA PHE A 107 6.01 14.43 19.84
C PHE A 107 5.06 13.88 20.90
N SER A 108 4.00 14.65 21.20
CA SER A 108 3.00 14.22 22.17
C SER A 108 1.66 13.93 21.48
N LEU A 109 0.95 12.94 22.02
CA LEU A 109 -0.42 12.58 21.66
C LEU A 109 -1.33 12.87 22.84
N SER A 110 -2.33 13.73 22.65
CA SER A 110 -3.31 14.13 23.67
C SER A 110 -4.71 13.69 23.26
N VAL A 111 -5.24 12.66 23.91
CA VAL A 111 -6.60 12.18 23.68
C VAL A 111 -7.61 13.08 24.43
N PRO A 112 -8.59 13.70 23.76
CA PRO A 112 -9.58 14.54 24.43
C PRO A 112 -10.39 13.79 25.50
N ALA A 113 -10.80 14.46 26.58
CA ALA A 113 -11.49 13.83 27.70
C ALA A 113 -12.87 13.22 27.34
N GLU A 114 -13.50 13.72 26.29
CA GLU A 114 -14.83 13.28 25.83
C GLU A 114 -14.74 12.24 24.68
N THR A 115 -13.54 11.70 24.39
CA THR A 115 -13.34 10.74 23.30
C THR A 115 -14.08 9.43 23.61
N PRO A 116 -14.97 8.96 22.75
CA PRO A 116 -15.62 7.65 22.90
C PRO A 116 -14.62 6.51 22.85
N PRO A 117 -14.91 5.35 23.46
CA PRO A 117 -14.12 4.15 23.27
C PRO A 117 -14.03 3.74 21.81
N GLY A 118 -12.87 3.21 21.39
CA GLY A 118 -12.67 2.76 20.01
C GLY A 118 -11.21 2.68 19.62
N ASP A 119 -10.99 2.15 18.42
CA ASP A 119 -9.70 2.15 17.74
C ASP A 119 -9.63 3.35 16.82
N TYR A 120 -8.64 4.18 17.02
CA TYR A 120 -8.37 5.38 16.23
C TYR A 120 -7.05 5.25 15.52
N ILE A 121 -6.89 5.95 14.39
CA ILE A 121 -5.66 5.90 13.61
C ILE A 121 -5.30 7.25 13.05
N THR A 122 -4.03 7.58 13.14
CA THR A 122 -3.42 8.75 12.50
C THR A 122 -2.00 8.40 12.05
N ALA A 123 -1.26 9.32 11.48
CA ALA A 123 0.06 9.09 10.93
C ALA A 123 1.04 10.21 11.23
N LEU A 124 2.32 9.84 11.38
CA LEU A 124 3.43 10.74 11.14
C LEU A 124 4.07 10.39 9.80
N VAL A 125 4.25 11.38 8.94
CA VAL A 125 4.75 11.24 7.57
C VAL A 125 6.08 11.96 7.43
N ALA A 126 6.98 11.40 6.62
CA ALA A 126 8.18 12.06 6.14
C ALA A 126 8.27 11.95 4.62
N GLU A 127 8.61 13.05 3.95
CA GLU A 127 8.78 13.12 2.50
C GLU A 127 10.02 13.96 2.14
N ASN A 128 10.64 13.72 0.98
CA ASN A 128 11.65 14.64 0.47
C ASN A 128 10.95 15.87 -0.12
N ILE A 129 11.46 17.07 0.21
CA ILE A 129 10.90 18.33 -0.28
C ILE A 129 11.28 18.55 -1.74
N GLU A 130 12.57 18.31 -2.07
CA GLU A 130 13.05 18.45 -3.44
C GLU A 130 12.73 17.20 -4.24
N PRO A 131 11.87 17.30 -5.28
CA PRO A 131 11.62 16.15 -6.15
C PRO A 131 12.92 15.70 -6.82
N TYR A 132 13.13 14.39 -6.88
CA TYR A 132 14.23 13.88 -7.68
C TYR A 132 13.76 13.53 -9.09
N GLY A 133 14.58 13.86 -10.09
CA GLY A 133 14.27 13.59 -11.49
C GLY A 133 14.86 12.27 -11.93
N GLY A 134 14.02 11.32 -12.36
CA GLY A 134 14.44 10.14 -13.12
C GLY A 134 14.30 10.38 -14.61
N SER A 135 15.36 10.16 -15.41
CA SER A 135 15.24 10.09 -16.87
C SER A 135 14.51 8.80 -17.25
N ALA A 136 13.21 8.86 -17.45
CA ALA A 136 12.54 7.85 -18.26
C ALA A 136 12.98 8.10 -19.71
N GLY A 137 13.58 7.11 -20.37
CA GLY A 137 14.13 7.24 -21.71
C GLY A 137 13.15 7.89 -22.69
N GLY A 138 13.52 9.04 -23.24
CA GLY A 138 12.69 9.90 -24.08
C GLY A 138 12.64 11.34 -23.55
N ASN A 139 11.85 12.19 -24.17
CA ASN A 139 11.68 13.60 -23.79
C ASN A 139 10.74 13.83 -22.59
N VAL A 140 10.51 12.84 -21.73
CA VAL A 140 9.66 12.96 -20.55
C VAL A 140 10.56 12.92 -19.31
N ALA A 141 10.66 14.05 -18.60
CA ALA A 141 11.20 14.10 -17.25
C ALA A 141 10.05 13.81 -16.26
N MET A 142 10.26 12.85 -15.36
CA MET A 142 9.34 12.59 -14.25
C MET A 142 9.97 13.10 -12.97
N GLU A 143 9.27 13.97 -12.25
CA GLU A 143 9.64 14.38 -10.91
C GLU A 143 8.89 13.50 -9.92
N GLN A 144 9.62 12.99 -8.91
CA GLN A 144 9.07 12.09 -7.89
C GLN A 144 9.38 12.60 -6.50
N VAL A 145 8.39 12.49 -5.63
CA VAL A 145 8.53 12.68 -4.18
C VAL A 145 8.37 11.31 -3.53
N ASN A 146 9.39 10.87 -2.81
CA ASN A 146 9.31 9.65 -2.00
C ASN A 146 8.81 9.98 -0.61
N ARG A 147 7.86 9.19 -0.15
CA ARG A 147 7.19 9.40 1.12
C ARG A 147 7.18 8.10 1.92
N THR A 148 7.42 8.21 3.21
CA THR A 148 7.25 7.14 4.19
C THR A 148 6.34 7.63 5.31
N ALA A 149 5.60 6.72 5.92
CA ALA A 149 4.71 7.05 7.03
C ALA A 149 4.77 5.95 8.10
N VAL A 150 4.63 6.35 9.35
CA VAL A 150 4.39 5.45 10.47
C VAL A 150 2.97 5.65 10.98
N ALA A 151 2.22 4.53 11.07
CA ALA A 151 0.88 4.55 11.64
C ALA A 151 0.94 4.68 13.16
N ILE A 152 -0.02 5.40 13.71
CA ILE A 152 -0.23 5.55 15.15
C ILE A 152 -1.63 5.03 15.44
N ALA A 153 -1.71 3.75 15.83
CA ALA A 153 -2.93 3.10 16.27
C ALA A 153 -3.15 3.37 17.75
N ILE A 154 -4.31 3.90 18.08
CA ILE A 154 -4.68 4.35 19.42
C ILE A 154 -5.90 3.56 19.86
N ASP A 155 -5.75 2.76 20.91
CA ASP A 155 -6.85 2.08 21.58
C ASP A 155 -7.34 2.95 22.74
N VAL A 156 -8.57 3.48 22.63
CA VAL A 156 -9.28 4.16 23.72
C VAL A 156 -10.17 3.11 24.41
N PRO A 157 -9.88 2.72 25.67
CA PRO A 157 -10.56 1.60 26.33
C PRO A 157 -12.06 1.80 26.51
N GLY A 158 -12.82 0.70 26.40
CA GLY A 158 -14.26 0.67 26.68
C GLY A 158 -15.05 -0.25 25.74
N PRO A 159 -16.37 -0.05 25.64
CA PRO A 159 -17.23 -0.89 24.78
C PRO A 159 -16.81 -0.86 23.32
N ARG A 160 -16.80 -2.05 22.69
CA ARG A 160 -16.51 -2.22 21.28
C ARG A 160 -17.79 -2.54 20.52
N ASP A 161 -17.94 -1.90 19.36
CA ASP A 161 -19.00 -2.14 18.39
C ASP A 161 -18.36 -2.42 17.04
N ALA A 162 -18.67 -3.59 16.47
CA ALA A 162 -18.11 -4.02 15.21
C ALA A 162 -19.24 -4.09 14.17
N ALA A 163 -19.19 -3.21 13.18
CA ALA A 163 -20.21 -3.11 12.15
C ALA A 163 -19.57 -2.97 10.78
N LEU A 164 -19.93 -3.86 9.86
CA LEU A 164 -19.47 -3.89 8.48
C LEU A 164 -20.65 -3.64 7.56
N ASP A 165 -20.49 -2.79 6.55
CA ASP A 165 -21.48 -2.50 5.53
C ASP A 165 -20.85 -2.60 4.14
N ILE A 166 -21.56 -3.28 3.22
CA ILE A 166 -21.17 -3.41 1.81
C ILE A 166 -22.16 -2.61 0.97
N GLY A 167 -21.70 -1.49 0.46
CA GLY A 167 -22.50 -0.53 -0.31
C GLY A 167 -22.56 -0.80 -1.81
N ALA A 168 -22.43 0.27 -2.59
CA ALA A 168 -22.62 0.25 -4.03
C ALA A 168 -21.57 -0.58 -4.77
N VAL A 169 -22.01 -1.27 -5.84
CA VAL A 169 -21.13 -1.93 -6.81
C VAL A 169 -20.79 -0.98 -7.96
N GLY A 170 -19.57 -1.09 -8.47
CA GLY A 170 -19.09 -0.32 -9.62
C GLY A 170 -18.17 -1.13 -10.54
N HIS A 171 -17.83 -0.53 -11.66
CA HIS A 171 -16.86 -1.07 -12.62
C HIS A 171 -15.86 0.00 -13.01
N LYS A 172 -14.59 -0.38 -13.10
CA LYS A 172 -13.56 0.45 -13.72
C LYS A 172 -12.71 -0.39 -14.68
N ALA A 173 -12.25 0.23 -15.75
CA ALA A 173 -11.32 -0.37 -16.69
C ALA A 173 -9.97 0.37 -16.62
N ALA A 174 -8.88 -0.40 -16.60
CA ALA A 174 -7.53 0.12 -16.70
C ALA A 174 -6.79 -0.66 -17.78
N SER A 175 -6.50 -0.01 -18.91
CA SER A 175 -5.89 -0.64 -20.09
C SER A 175 -6.75 -1.81 -20.62
N SER A 176 -6.31 -3.05 -20.42
CA SER A 176 -7.01 -4.26 -20.88
C SER A 176 -7.59 -5.10 -19.73
N VAL A 177 -7.67 -4.55 -18.52
CA VAL A 177 -8.15 -5.23 -17.32
C VAL A 177 -9.38 -4.52 -16.80
N SER A 178 -10.41 -5.26 -16.46
CA SER A 178 -11.58 -4.78 -15.73
C SER A 178 -11.44 -5.06 -14.24
N PHE A 179 -12.02 -4.17 -13.43
CA PHE A 179 -12.16 -4.33 -11.99
C PHE A 179 -13.63 -4.15 -11.63
N VAL A 180 -14.16 -5.04 -10.82
CA VAL A 180 -15.43 -4.83 -10.13
C VAL A 180 -15.10 -4.26 -8.76
N THR A 181 -15.79 -3.20 -8.37
CA THR A 181 -15.57 -2.49 -7.11
C THR A 181 -16.79 -2.53 -6.24
N PHE A 182 -16.61 -2.59 -4.92
CA PHE A 182 -17.67 -2.40 -3.93
C PHE A 182 -17.21 -1.36 -2.91
N GLU A 183 -18.13 -0.52 -2.48
CA GLU A 183 -17.90 0.30 -1.30
C GLU A 183 -17.97 -0.61 -0.06
N VAL A 184 -16.98 -0.50 0.83
CA VAL A 184 -16.95 -1.25 2.09
C VAL A 184 -16.71 -0.27 3.22
N ALA A 185 -17.67 -0.15 4.12
CA ALA A 185 -17.59 0.75 5.27
C ALA A 185 -17.48 -0.05 6.57
N ASN A 186 -16.66 0.43 7.48
CA ASN A 186 -16.63 0.02 8.87
C ASN A 186 -17.38 1.08 9.68
N GLU A 187 -18.65 0.81 9.97
CA GLU A 187 -19.51 1.69 10.74
C GLU A 187 -19.33 1.53 12.27
N GLY A 188 -18.46 0.61 12.67
CA GLY A 188 -18.13 0.34 14.06
C GLY A 188 -16.98 1.21 14.59
N ASN A 189 -16.53 0.88 15.79
CA ASN A 189 -15.43 1.57 16.48
C ASN A 189 -14.19 0.69 16.72
N VAL A 190 -14.06 -0.42 16.00
CA VAL A 190 -12.88 -1.29 15.99
C VAL A 190 -12.40 -1.49 14.57
N HIS A 191 -11.09 -1.66 14.35
CA HIS A 191 -10.62 -2.00 13.02
C HIS A 191 -11.00 -3.43 12.64
N LEU A 192 -11.31 -3.66 11.36
CA LEU A 192 -11.71 -4.95 10.80
C LEU A 192 -10.73 -5.39 9.73
N LYS A 193 -10.54 -6.71 9.59
CA LYS A 193 -9.79 -7.35 8.48
C LYS A 193 -10.66 -8.43 7.83
N PRO A 194 -11.71 -8.02 7.11
CA PRO A 194 -12.70 -8.97 6.65
C PRO A 194 -12.19 -9.81 5.47
N THR A 195 -12.63 -11.06 5.45
CA THR A 195 -12.40 -12.00 4.35
C THR A 195 -13.69 -12.62 3.92
N GLY A 196 -13.77 -13.14 2.68
CA GLY A 196 -14.98 -13.73 2.18
C GLY A 196 -14.89 -14.17 0.72
N ALA A 197 -15.96 -13.94 -0.03
CA ALA A 197 -16.08 -14.38 -1.42
C ALA A 197 -16.71 -13.32 -2.32
N PHE A 198 -16.19 -13.23 -3.53
CA PHE A 198 -16.69 -12.42 -4.62
C PHE A 198 -17.18 -13.33 -5.76
N THR A 199 -18.34 -12.98 -6.37
CA THR A 199 -18.86 -13.66 -7.55
C THR A 199 -19.39 -12.64 -8.55
N LEU A 200 -19.12 -12.84 -9.84
CA LEU A 200 -19.61 -12.03 -10.95
C LEU A 200 -20.46 -12.89 -11.88
N ARG A 201 -21.63 -12.36 -12.30
CA ARG A 201 -22.54 -13.02 -13.23
C ARG A 201 -22.92 -12.10 -14.40
N ASP A 202 -23.23 -12.70 -15.53
CA ASP A 202 -23.82 -11.99 -16.68
C ASP A 202 -25.34 -11.82 -16.57
N ALA A 203 -25.94 -11.14 -17.55
CA ALA A 203 -27.39 -10.92 -17.62
C ALA A 203 -28.21 -12.22 -17.77
N ALA A 204 -27.61 -13.35 -18.11
CA ALA A 204 -28.24 -14.67 -18.19
C ALA A 204 -28.03 -15.50 -16.90
N ASP A 205 -27.52 -14.89 -15.82
CA ASP A 205 -27.20 -15.52 -14.53
C ASP A 205 -26.08 -16.58 -14.63
N ALA A 206 -25.25 -16.53 -15.67
CA ALA A 206 -24.09 -17.39 -15.77
C ALA A 206 -22.91 -16.79 -15.00
N GLU A 207 -22.26 -17.61 -14.16
CA GLU A 207 -21.07 -17.20 -13.42
C GLU A 207 -19.89 -16.98 -14.38
N LEU A 208 -19.34 -15.76 -14.36
CA LEU A 208 -18.18 -15.35 -15.16
C LEU A 208 -16.88 -15.40 -14.38
N ALA A 209 -16.94 -15.11 -13.09
CA ALA A 209 -15.77 -15.13 -12.20
C ALA A 209 -16.21 -15.39 -10.75
N ALA A 210 -15.36 -16.09 -10.02
CA ALA A 210 -15.45 -16.23 -8.57
C ALA A 210 -14.03 -16.20 -7.98
N ALA A 211 -13.86 -15.50 -6.85
CA ALA A 211 -12.57 -15.36 -6.18
C ALA A 211 -12.74 -15.17 -4.67
N PRO A 212 -11.75 -15.54 -3.85
CA PRO A 212 -11.68 -15.11 -2.47
C PRO A 212 -11.63 -13.57 -2.40
N ALA A 213 -12.42 -13.00 -1.51
CA ALA A 213 -12.30 -11.59 -1.11
C ALA A 213 -11.44 -11.53 0.15
N ILE A 214 -10.33 -10.78 0.07
CA ILE A 214 -9.40 -10.62 1.20
C ILE A 214 -9.11 -9.13 1.32
N MET A 215 -9.44 -8.58 2.48
CA MET A 215 -9.12 -7.19 2.81
C MET A 215 -8.14 -7.13 3.98
N ASP A 216 -7.28 -6.13 3.97
CA ASP A 216 -6.50 -5.72 5.14
C ASP A 216 -7.34 -4.75 5.98
N SER A 217 -6.74 -3.97 6.87
CA SER A 217 -7.43 -3.14 7.85
C SER A 217 -8.40 -2.15 7.22
N VAL A 218 -9.67 -2.24 7.61
CA VAL A 218 -10.67 -1.20 7.42
C VAL A 218 -10.89 -0.56 8.80
N TYR A 219 -10.40 0.66 8.97
CA TYR A 219 -10.39 1.33 10.28
C TYR A 219 -11.79 1.80 10.68
N GLY A 220 -12.04 1.87 12.00
CA GLY A 220 -13.34 2.27 12.55
C GLY A 220 -13.80 3.63 12.05
N GLY A 221 -15.06 3.73 11.63
CA GLY A 221 -15.65 4.95 11.09
C GLY A 221 -15.17 5.34 9.67
N LEU A 222 -14.37 4.49 9.00
CA LEU A 222 -13.85 4.77 7.65
C LEU A 222 -14.46 3.81 6.62
N ALA A 223 -14.44 4.26 5.36
CA ALA A 223 -14.82 3.46 4.21
C ALA A 223 -13.66 3.33 3.21
N THR A 224 -13.70 2.27 2.40
CA THR A 224 -12.75 2.03 1.32
C THR A 224 -13.43 1.28 0.18
N LEU A 225 -12.69 0.96 -0.87
CA LEU A 225 -13.15 0.10 -1.95
C LEU A 225 -12.55 -1.30 -1.81
N PHE A 226 -13.39 -2.32 -1.95
CA PHE A 226 -12.94 -3.64 -2.37
C PHE A 226 -12.85 -3.66 -3.90
N GLU A 227 -11.73 -4.12 -4.46
CA GLU A 227 -11.53 -4.26 -5.89
C GLU A 227 -11.17 -5.70 -6.25
N ALA A 228 -11.99 -6.31 -7.12
CA ALA A 228 -11.71 -7.61 -7.70
C ALA A 228 -11.20 -7.45 -9.14
N PRO A 229 -9.91 -7.74 -9.42
CA PRO A 229 -9.40 -7.73 -10.78
C PRO A 229 -9.94 -8.93 -11.57
N LEU A 230 -10.35 -8.69 -12.82
CA LEU A 230 -10.81 -9.73 -13.72
C LEU A 230 -9.69 -10.14 -14.69
N ALA A 231 -9.67 -11.40 -15.08
CA ALA A 231 -8.67 -11.93 -16.02
C ALA A 231 -8.75 -11.32 -17.44
N VAL A 232 -9.93 -10.77 -17.78
CA VAL A 232 -10.21 -10.14 -19.08
C VAL A 232 -11.05 -8.88 -18.87
N ALA A 233 -10.99 -7.96 -19.83
CA ALA A 233 -11.91 -6.83 -19.85
C ALA A 233 -13.34 -7.31 -20.09
N LEU A 234 -14.31 -6.69 -19.40
CA LEU A 234 -15.72 -6.93 -19.65
C LEU A 234 -16.16 -6.21 -20.94
N GLU A 235 -16.96 -6.91 -21.73
CA GLU A 235 -17.64 -6.29 -22.88
C GLU A 235 -18.78 -5.38 -22.38
N PRO A 236 -19.20 -4.39 -23.19
CA PRO A 236 -20.36 -3.59 -22.85
C PRO A 236 -21.62 -4.45 -22.65
N GLY A 237 -22.33 -4.23 -21.52
CA GLY A 237 -23.49 -5.04 -21.16
C GLY A 237 -23.85 -4.90 -19.69
N ASP A 238 -24.90 -5.63 -19.32
CA ASP A 238 -25.40 -5.68 -17.95
C ASP A 238 -24.85 -6.90 -17.22
N TYR A 239 -24.44 -6.68 -15.99
CA TYR A 239 -23.85 -7.66 -15.09
C TYR A 239 -24.42 -7.51 -13.70
N CYS A 240 -24.20 -8.48 -12.83
CA CYS A 240 -24.35 -8.29 -11.41
C CYS A 240 -23.21 -8.98 -10.64
N ALA A 241 -22.90 -8.46 -9.47
CA ALA A 241 -21.86 -9.02 -8.61
C ALA A 241 -22.35 -9.16 -7.16
N GLU A 242 -21.83 -10.19 -6.50
CA GLU A 242 -22.06 -10.51 -5.09
C GLU A 242 -20.75 -10.38 -4.33
N LEU A 243 -20.82 -9.84 -3.13
CA LEU A 243 -19.69 -9.80 -2.20
C LEU A 243 -20.19 -10.22 -0.82
N SER A 244 -19.51 -11.15 -0.19
CA SER A 244 -19.71 -11.51 1.21
C SER A 244 -18.40 -11.34 1.97
N LEU A 245 -18.46 -10.70 3.13
CA LEU A 245 -17.30 -10.42 3.98
C LEU A 245 -17.63 -10.76 5.43
N THR A 246 -16.64 -11.27 6.15
CA THR A 246 -16.72 -11.55 7.59
C THR A 246 -15.35 -11.26 8.22
N ASP A 247 -15.34 -10.50 9.29
CA ASP A 247 -14.18 -10.38 10.18
C ASP A 247 -14.24 -11.48 11.23
N GLU A 248 -13.30 -12.42 11.18
CA GLU A 248 -13.30 -13.60 12.07
C GLU A 248 -13.04 -13.24 13.55
N VAL A 249 -12.38 -12.11 13.82
CA VAL A 249 -12.00 -11.71 15.18
C VAL A 249 -13.18 -11.10 15.93
N THR A 250 -13.90 -10.19 15.27
CA THR A 250 -15.03 -9.46 15.87
C THR A 250 -16.38 -10.13 15.60
N GLY A 251 -16.48 -10.94 14.53
CA GLY A 251 -17.72 -11.53 14.05
C GLY A 251 -18.58 -10.57 13.21
N ALA A 252 -18.10 -9.37 12.90
CA ALA A 252 -18.78 -8.46 11.96
C ALA A 252 -18.88 -9.11 10.60
N THR A 253 -20.07 -9.09 10.00
CA THR A 253 -20.34 -9.74 8.71
C THR A 253 -21.37 -8.95 7.93
N ASP A 254 -21.21 -8.92 6.62
CA ASP A 254 -22.20 -8.44 5.68
C ASP A 254 -22.10 -9.18 4.35
N ALA A 255 -23.20 -9.22 3.60
CA ALA A 255 -23.27 -9.86 2.30
C ALA A 255 -24.34 -9.21 1.42
N THR A 256 -24.01 -8.99 0.16
CA THR A 256 -24.95 -8.47 -0.82
C THR A 256 -25.68 -9.59 -1.55
N GLU A 257 -26.90 -9.31 -2.02
CA GLU A 257 -27.46 -10.02 -3.17
C GLU A 257 -26.68 -9.65 -4.44
N CYS A 258 -27.02 -10.22 -5.60
CA CYS A 258 -26.38 -9.86 -6.86
C CYS A 258 -26.71 -8.40 -7.23
N LEU A 259 -25.83 -7.48 -6.93
CA LEU A 259 -26.00 -6.04 -7.21
C LEU A 259 -25.75 -5.76 -8.69
N PRO A 260 -26.72 -5.15 -9.42
CA PRO A 260 -26.57 -4.92 -10.84
C PRO A 260 -25.65 -3.72 -11.14
N PHE A 261 -24.90 -3.83 -12.23
CA PHE A 261 -24.16 -2.72 -12.82
C PHE A 261 -24.06 -2.87 -14.35
N THR A 262 -23.81 -1.76 -15.05
CA THR A 262 -23.69 -1.74 -16.50
C THR A 262 -22.29 -1.31 -16.91
N VAL A 263 -21.68 -2.04 -17.84
CA VAL A 263 -20.45 -1.65 -18.51
C VAL A 263 -20.83 -0.91 -19.79
N GLU A 264 -20.46 0.37 -19.87
CA GLU A 264 -20.76 1.21 -21.01
C GLU A 264 -19.79 0.93 -22.18
N SER A 265 -20.28 1.07 -23.42
CA SER A 265 -19.38 1.12 -24.58
C SER A 265 -18.48 2.34 -24.48
N PRO A 266 -17.18 2.23 -24.78
CA PRO A 266 -16.35 3.41 -24.94
C PRO A 266 -17.04 4.38 -25.88
N ALA A 267 -17.24 5.64 -25.46
CA ALA A 267 -17.79 6.65 -26.32
C ALA A 267 -16.96 6.64 -27.62
N ALA A 268 -17.61 6.44 -28.77
CA ALA A 268 -16.93 6.68 -30.03
C ALA A 268 -16.53 8.14 -30.00
N ASP A 269 -15.22 8.43 -29.94
CA ASP A 269 -14.71 9.78 -30.11
C ASP A 269 -15.37 10.32 -31.37
N GLU A 270 -16.27 11.30 -31.21
CA GLU A 270 -16.80 12.08 -32.33
C GLU A 270 -15.59 12.78 -32.91
N VAL A 271 -14.98 12.14 -33.92
CA VAL A 271 -14.01 12.79 -34.78
C VAL A 271 -14.80 13.85 -35.52
N GLU A 272 -14.78 15.09 -35.03
CA GLU A 272 -15.27 16.24 -35.78
C GLU A 272 -14.62 16.21 -37.16
N PRO A 273 -15.40 16.14 -38.25
CA PRO A 273 -14.84 16.18 -39.59
C PRO A 273 -14.51 17.63 -39.92
N GLY A 274 -13.27 18.01 -39.74
CA GLY A 274 -12.78 19.26 -40.28
C GLY A 274 -11.78 20.01 -39.45
N GLN A 275 -10.49 19.73 -39.65
CA GLN A 275 -9.51 20.73 -40.02
C GLN A 275 -8.11 20.08 -40.18
N GLY A 276 -7.62 20.10 -41.40
CA GLY A 276 -6.20 20.14 -41.68
C GLY A 276 -5.42 18.83 -41.51
N SER A 277 -5.54 17.91 -42.47
CA SER A 277 -4.59 16.81 -42.64
C SER A 277 -3.18 17.36 -42.84
N THR A 278 -2.41 17.41 -41.75
CA THR A 278 -0.95 17.47 -41.86
C THR A 278 -0.45 16.03 -41.92
N THR A 279 -0.24 15.52 -43.11
CA THR A 279 0.44 14.26 -43.37
C THR A 279 1.84 14.33 -42.77
N ILE A 280 2.03 13.70 -41.62
CA ILE A 280 3.37 13.37 -41.10
C ILE A 280 3.86 12.20 -41.98
N PRO A 281 5.00 12.31 -42.68
CA PRO A 281 5.52 11.18 -43.47
C PRO A 281 5.87 10.06 -42.45
N VAL A 282 5.19 8.92 -42.60
CA VAL A 282 5.55 7.68 -41.92
C VAL A 282 6.93 7.28 -42.48
N ALA A 283 7.97 7.46 -41.69
CA ALA A 283 9.25 6.86 -41.96
C ALA A 283 9.07 5.34 -41.92
N GLU A 284 9.23 4.72 -43.05
CA GLU A 284 9.23 3.27 -43.22
C GLU A 284 10.35 2.68 -42.37
N VAL A 285 9.99 2.14 -41.21
CA VAL A 285 10.93 1.38 -40.36
C VAL A 285 11.17 0.05 -41.05
N ALA A 286 12.29 -0.05 -41.71
CA ALA A 286 12.79 -1.31 -42.25
C ALA A 286 12.96 -2.32 -41.11
N ILE A 287 12.05 -3.29 -41.05
CA ILE A 287 12.16 -4.44 -40.14
C ILE A 287 13.30 -5.33 -40.69
N ASN A 288 14.44 -5.24 -40.04
CA ASN A 288 15.56 -6.14 -40.29
C ASN A 288 15.26 -7.46 -39.53
N PRO A 289 15.11 -8.60 -40.20
CA PRO A 289 14.90 -9.87 -39.53
C PRO A 289 16.24 -10.37 -38.98
N LEU A 290 16.60 -9.95 -37.79
CA LEU A 290 17.70 -10.57 -37.06
C LEU A 290 17.24 -11.88 -36.43
N ILE A 291 17.55 -12.93 -37.14
CA ILE A 291 17.87 -14.30 -36.76
C ILE A 291 17.85 -14.54 -35.25
N GLY A 292 16.90 -15.43 -34.83
CA GLY A 292 16.81 -15.94 -33.50
C GLY A 292 18.10 -16.62 -33.03
N ASN A 293 18.64 -16.13 -31.93
CA ASN A 293 19.60 -16.88 -31.16
C ASN A 293 18.81 -17.81 -30.20
N PRO A 294 18.98 -19.13 -30.29
CA PRO A 294 18.39 -20.04 -29.31
C PRO A 294 19.08 -19.81 -27.96
N ILE A 295 18.31 -19.41 -26.97
CA ILE A 295 18.78 -19.37 -25.57
C ILE A 295 19.22 -20.82 -25.22
N PRO A 296 20.49 -21.06 -24.89
CA PRO A 296 20.96 -22.41 -24.63
C PRO A 296 20.21 -22.97 -23.40
N ALA A 297 19.65 -24.17 -23.56
CA ALA A 297 18.90 -24.92 -22.53
C ALA A 297 19.69 -25.07 -21.21
N LEU A 298 20.96 -24.76 -21.20
CA LEU A 298 21.86 -24.80 -20.03
C LEU A 298 21.54 -23.72 -19.01
N VAL A 299 21.00 -22.54 -19.42
CA VAL A 299 20.68 -21.43 -18.50
C VAL A 299 19.41 -21.73 -17.69
N ILE A 300 18.47 -22.49 -18.27
CA ILE A 300 17.22 -22.88 -17.60
C ILE A 300 17.52 -23.96 -16.54
N ALA A 301 18.43 -24.90 -16.83
CA ALA A 301 18.79 -25.98 -15.90
C ALA A 301 19.53 -25.48 -14.65
N THR A 302 20.41 -24.48 -14.79
CA THR A 302 21.12 -23.89 -13.64
C THR A 302 20.20 -23.06 -12.73
N GLY A 303 19.22 -22.33 -13.29
CA GLY A 303 18.24 -21.58 -12.51
C GLY A 303 17.34 -22.49 -11.64
N LEU A 304 16.87 -23.61 -12.19
CA LEU A 304 16.07 -24.61 -11.47
C LEU A 304 16.85 -25.28 -10.34
N LEU A 305 18.14 -25.57 -10.54
CA LEU A 305 18.98 -26.21 -9.54
C LEU A 305 19.26 -25.29 -8.35
N LEU A 306 19.49 -24.00 -8.59
CA LEU A 306 19.67 -22.99 -7.54
C LEU A 306 18.38 -22.74 -6.74
N ALA A 307 17.22 -22.78 -7.39
CA ALA A 307 15.92 -22.65 -6.71
C ALA A 307 15.66 -23.85 -5.77
N LEU A 308 15.96 -25.07 -6.19
CA LEU A 308 15.80 -26.27 -5.37
C LEU A 308 16.76 -26.30 -4.17
N VAL A 309 18.01 -25.84 -4.34
CA VAL A 309 18.97 -25.72 -3.23
C VAL A 309 18.51 -24.65 -2.24
N GLY A 310 17.97 -23.52 -2.72
CA GLY A 310 17.41 -22.45 -1.87
C GLY A 310 16.21 -22.92 -1.03
N ILE A 311 15.28 -23.66 -1.64
CA ILE A 311 14.13 -24.24 -0.93
C ILE A 311 14.59 -25.30 0.09
N GLY A 312 15.53 -26.16 -0.27
CA GLY A 312 16.11 -27.16 0.65
C GLY A 312 16.76 -26.50 1.87
N TRP A 313 17.51 -25.42 1.68
CA TRP A 313 18.14 -24.65 2.76
C TRP A 313 17.12 -23.97 3.68
N LEU A 314 16.05 -23.39 3.12
CA LEU A 314 14.94 -22.77 3.88
C LEU A 314 14.19 -23.80 4.75
N VAL A 315 13.90 -24.98 4.20
CA VAL A 315 13.24 -26.06 4.94
C VAL A 315 14.15 -26.58 6.06
N TRP A 316 15.46 -26.77 5.80
CA TRP A 316 16.43 -27.18 6.80
C TRP A 316 16.57 -26.13 7.93
N ARG A 317 16.64 -24.83 7.59
CA ARG A 317 16.70 -23.72 8.57
C ARG A 317 15.46 -23.66 9.44
N ARG A 318 14.26 -23.87 8.88
CA ARG A 318 13.00 -23.95 9.64
C ARG A 318 12.96 -25.16 10.58
N ARG A 319 13.47 -26.33 10.16
CA ARG A 319 13.55 -27.52 11.02
C ARG A 319 14.52 -27.32 12.18
N ARG A 320 15.66 -26.69 11.95
CA ARG A 320 16.66 -26.41 12.99
C ARG A 320 16.12 -25.46 14.05
N ARG A 321 15.42 -24.41 13.68
CA ARG A 321 14.77 -23.49 14.65
C ARG A 321 13.69 -24.20 15.48
N ARG A 322 12.93 -25.10 14.92
CA ARG A 322 11.93 -25.90 15.68
C ARG A 322 12.58 -26.83 16.71
N SER A 323 13.73 -27.38 16.43
CA SER A 323 14.45 -28.28 17.37
C SER A 323 15.09 -27.49 18.53
N GLU A 324 15.53 -26.26 18.29
CA GLU A 324 16.05 -25.37 19.34
C GLU A 324 14.93 -24.90 20.27
N TYR A 325 13.75 -24.56 19.72
CA TYR A 325 12.57 -24.18 20.50
C TYR A 325 12.02 -25.35 21.36
N ALA A 326 12.10 -26.58 20.85
CA ALA A 326 11.71 -27.77 21.61
C ALA A 326 12.66 -28.08 22.75
N ARG A 327 13.98 -27.84 22.59
CA ARG A 327 14.99 -28.03 23.64
C ARG A 327 14.83 -27.00 24.78
N SER A 328 14.61 -25.72 24.45
CA SER A 328 14.41 -24.67 25.47
C SER A 328 13.15 -24.87 26.30
N ARG A 329 12.14 -25.56 25.75
CA ARG A 329 10.91 -25.91 26.50
C ARG A 329 11.07 -27.13 27.40
N ALA A 330 11.97 -28.05 27.07
CA ALA A 330 12.26 -29.23 27.88
C ALA A 330 13.12 -28.93 29.13
N GLU A 331 13.92 -27.86 29.09
CA GLU A 331 14.80 -27.44 30.20
C GLU A 331 14.09 -26.62 31.29
N ARG A 332 12.87 -26.14 31.04
CA ARG A 332 12.04 -25.50 32.08
C ARG A 332 11.27 -26.55 32.87
N ARG A 333 11.95 -27.26 33.80
CA ARG A 333 11.27 -28.07 34.80
C ARG A 333 10.63 -27.14 35.87
N PRO A 334 9.39 -27.44 36.32
CA PRO A 334 8.84 -26.73 37.46
C PRO A 334 9.64 -27.08 38.69
N TRP A 335 9.94 -26.06 39.51
CA TRP A 335 10.53 -26.21 40.82
C TRP A 335 9.62 -27.07 41.71
N PRO A 336 10.15 -28.07 42.49
CA PRO A 336 9.34 -28.76 43.47
C PRO A 336 9.10 -27.80 44.64
N GLY A 337 7.82 -27.59 44.93
CA GLY A 337 7.39 -26.79 46.05
C GLY A 337 7.82 -27.40 47.38
N GLY A 338 8.25 -26.53 48.30
CA GLY A 338 8.27 -26.73 49.73
C GLY A 338 7.35 -25.69 50.34
#